data_5c8b71917ec73a385ca3ed9c23992423
#
_entry.id   5c8b71917ec73a385ca3ed9c23992423
#
_cell.length_a   1.000
_cell.length_b   1.000
_cell.length_c   1.000
_cell.angle_alpha   90.00
_cell.angle_beta   90.00
_cell.angle_gamma   90.00
#
_symmetry.space_group_name_H-M   'P 1'
#
loop_
_entity.id
_entity.type
_entity.pdbx_description
1 polymer ?
#
loop_
_entity_poly.entity_id
_entity_poly.type
_entity_poly.pdbx_seq_one_letter_code
_entity_poly.pdbx_strand_id
1 'polypeptide(L)'
;MKNKLLTASLAAFLAIGPVIDIPISTSTAYASSVEEVAQIDTSDLESTVKAAKYLLAHAPNTFKGDKKAYLERLIKESEDLLNIVYRARSQVKDTDNLNIRIKNIIRSNLNNRNTEFTINVNGYTTNSQLQEWFLETAKEDWYFFYSMYGRTNIKTKYNPKRAKGDKFYVNSATFNVSYREDPSVEKEVESFANKWVRENISANDTDIDKVLKIHDFIVTQNQYNRGDSNNMSGGYSIYHPASILYGNGGVCNAYATLFDKLATKAGLDVRYATGTSKKTGEAHIWNMVKVDGNWYNIDVTYDDPTITFNEGDIENIEDFVSYNYFLKSDNEIGESRIIDNDGNRPQGLTSIDTGLKSSTIQLVDGSYKVVK
;
A
#
# COMPACT_ATOMS: atom_id res chain seq x y z
N MET A 1 1.91 -24.39 14.29
CA MET A 1 2.59 -25.45 13.49
C MET A 1 1.97 -25.61 12.10
N LYS A 2 0.64 -25.72 11.94
CA LYS A 2 -0.01 -25.87 10.63
C LYS A 2 0.21 -24.69 9.67
N ASN A 3 0.17 -23.44 10.15
CA ASN A 3 0.43 -22.26 9.30
C ASN A 3 1.82 -22.28 8.71
N LYS A 4 2.84 -22.68 9.48
CA LYS A 4 4.22 -22.84 8.97
C LYS A 4 4.33 -23.95 7.92
N LEU A 5 3.59 -25.04 8.07
CA LEU A 5 3.56 -26.14 7.10
C LEU A 5 2.84 -25.71 5.80
N LEU A 6 1.71 -24.99 5.88
CA LEU A 6 0.99 -24.51 4.71
C LEU A 6 1.77 -23.41 3.97
N THR A 7 2.35 -22.48 4.72
CA THR A 7 3.25 -21.44 4.16
C THR A 7 4.47 -22.07 3.51
N ALA A 8 5.09 -23.07 4.15
CA ALA A 8 6.23 -23.80 3.60
C ALA A 8 5.84 -24.60 2.34
N SER A 9 4.67 -25.25 2.31
CA SER A 9 4.18 -25.97 1.14
C SER A 9 3.87 -25.05 -0.02
N LEU A 10 3.24 -23.90 0.23
CA LEU A 10 2.94 -22.90 -0.78
C LEU A 10 4.23 -22.22 -1.29
N ALA A 11 5.16 -21.86 -0.39
CA ALA A 11 6.45 -21.30 -0.75
C ALA A 11 7.33 -22.31 -1.54
N ALA A 12 7.36 -23.59 -1.12
CA ALA A 12 8.09 -24.63 -1.83
C ALA A 12 7.53 -24.89 -3.24
N PHE A 13 6.19 -24.87 -3.38
CA PHE A 13 5.55 -24.98 -4.70
C PHE A 13 5.91 -23.81 -5.61
N LEU A 14 6.00 -22.60 -5.08
CA LEU A 14 6.38 -21.40 -5.83
C LEU A 14 7.86 -21.38 -6.21
N ALA A 15 8.75 -21.93 -5.37
CA ALA A 15 10.20 -21.89 -5.58
C ALA A 15 10.74 -23.02 -6.46
N ILE A 16 10.16 -24.23 -6.44
CA ILE A 16 10.77 -25.45 -7.01
C ILE A 16 9.94 -26.06 -8.15
N GLY A 17 8.69 -25.60 -8.36
CA GLY A 17 7.75 -26.29 -9.27
C GLY A 17 7.22 -27.60 -8.64
N PRO A 18 6.46 -28.42 -9.39
CA PRO A 18 5.72 -29.52 -8.80
C PRO A 18 6.64 -30.70 -8.46
N VAL A 19 7.14 -30.74 -7.26
CA VAL A 19 7.70 -31.95 -6.69
C VAL A 19 7.13 -32.10 -5.27
N ILE A 20 6.47 -33.24 -5.07
CA ILE A 20 6.00 -33.83 -3.83
C ILE A 20 4.53 -33.51 -3.50
N ASP A 21 3.68 -34.53 -3.64
CA ASP A 21 2.45 -34.70 -2.89
C ASP A 21 2.80 -34.73 -1.39
N ILE A 22 2.75 -33.58 -0.75
CA ILE A 22 2.73 -33.52 0.71
C ILE A 22 1.26 -33.70 1.07
N PRO A 23 0.85 -34.83 1.67
CA PRO A 23 -0.51 -34.99 2.10
C PRO A 23 -0.79 -33.94 3.18
N ILE A 24 -1.56 -32.91 2.83
CA ILE A 24 -2.10 -31.98 3.80
C ILE A 24 -3.14 -32.74 4.59
N SER A 25 -2.69 -33.40 5.66
CA SER A 25 -3.64 -34.05 6.56
C SER A 25 -4.51 -32.97 7.20
N THR A 26 -5.78 -32.99 6.88
CA THR A 26 -6.84 -32.15 7.46
C THR A 26 -7.13 -32.51 8.93
N SER A 27 -6.14 -32.95 9.69
CA SER A 27 -6.33 -33.16 11.12
C SER A 27 -6.50 -31.83 11.82
N THR A 28 -7.72 -31.49 12.16
CA THR A 28 -8.18 -30.34 12.96
C THR A 28 -7.80 -30.44 14.44
N ALA A 29 -6.76 -31.13 14.81
CA ALA A 29 -6.31 -31.25 16.17
C ALA A 29 -5.19 -30.24 16.45
N TYR A 30 -5.36 -29.46 17.52
CA TYR A 30 -4.38 -28.67 18.31
C TYR A 30 -4.58 -27.16 18.42
N ALA A 31 -5.78 -26.61 18.20
CA ALA A 31 -6.14 -25.42 18.94
C ALA A 31 -7.35 -25.80 19.82
N SER A 32 -7.19 -25.81 21.10
CA SER A 32 -8.21 -26.31 22.04
C SER A 32 -9.24 -25.23 22.39
N SER A 33 -8.99 -23.97 22.07
CA SER A 33 -9.91 -22.87 22.35
C SER A 33 -9.94 -21.83 21.23
N VAL A 34 -11.02 -21.06 21.20
CA VAL A 34 -11.19 -19.92 20.28
C VAL A 34 -10.12 -18.87 20.54
N GLU A 35 -9.71 -18.70 21.81
CA GLU A 35 -8.68 -17.76 22.25
C GLU A 35 -7.31 -18.12 21.68
N GLU A 36 -6.93 -19.39 21.72
CA GLU A 36 -5.66 -19.87 21.13
C GLU A 36 -5.64 -19.68 19.62
N VAL A 37 -6.75 -19.96 18.94
CA VAL A 37 -6.87 -19.73 17.49
C VAL A 37 -6.75 -18.24 17.15
N ALA A 38 -7.35 -17.37 17.96
CA ALA A 38 -7.32 -15.93 17.75
C ALA A 38 -5.91 -15.31 17.86
N GLN A 39 -4.99 -15.97 18.59
CA GLN A 39 -3.60 -15.52 18.78
C GLN A 39 -2.61 -16.03 17.72
N ILE A 40 -3.06 -16.83 16.76
CA ILE A 40 -2.20 -17.34 15.69
C ILE A 40 -1.72 -16.18 14.83
N ASP A 41 -0.41 -16.00 14.69
CA ASP A 41 0.18 -15.06 13.73
C ASP A 41 -0.09 -15.54 12.30
N THR A 42 -0.69 -14.69 11.50
CA THR A 42 -1.11 -14.98 10.11
C THR A 42 -0.30 -14.22 9.07
N SER A 43 0.63 -13.36 9.46
CA SER A 43 1.35 -12.44 8.56
C SER A 43 2.09 -13.16 7.42
N ASP A 44 2.80 -14.23 7.73
CA ASP A 44 3.52 -15.04 6.73
C ASP A 44 2.56 -15.74 5.76
N LEU A 45 1.43 -16.24 6.26
CA LEU A 45 0.44 -16.91 5.42
C LEU A 45 -0.28 -15.93 4.50
N GLU A 46 -0.64 -14.75 5.01
CA GLU A 46 -1.26 -13.67 4.23
C GLU A 46 -0.35 -13.21 3.09
N SER A 47 0.92 -12.96 3.38
CA SER A 47 1.90 -12.54 2.37
C SER A 47 2.13 -13.62 1.31
N THR A 48 2.18 -14.89 1.72
CA THR A 48 2.37 -16.02 0.80
C THR A 48 1.14 -16.24 -0.09
N VAL A 49 -0.07 -16.12 0.44
CA VAL A 49 -1.32 -16.18 -0.34
C VAL A 49 -1.38 -15.05 -1.37
N LYS A 50 -0.98 -13.84 -0.98
CA LYS A 50 -0.91 -12.68 -1.87
C LYS A 50 0.06 -12.94 -3.04
N ALA A 51 1.26 -13.45 -2.75
CA ALA A 51 2.25 -13.81 -3.77
C ALA A 51 1.75 -14.92 -4.71
N ALA A 52 1.11 -15.95 -4.18
CA ALA A 52 0.57 -17.05 -4.98
C ALA A 52 -0.55 -16.59 -5.94
N LYS A 53 -1.45 -15.74 -5.48
CA LYS A 53 -2.49 -15.13 -6.32
C LYS A 53 -1.89 -14.26 -7.42
N TYR A 54 -0.88 -13.49 -7.06
CA TYR A 54 -0.15 -12.70 -8.03
C TYR A 54 0.42 -13.57 -9.16
N LEU A 55 1.13 -14.65 -8.82
CA LEU A 55 1.72 -15.55 -9.79
C LEU A 55 0.68 -16.25 -10.69
N LEU A 56 -0.46 -16.65 -10.14
CA LEU A 56 -1.57 -17.20 -10.95
C LEU A 56 -2.11 -16.19 -11.96
N ALA A 57 -2.18 -14.93 -11.58
CA ALA A 57 -2.69 -13.87 -12.44
C ALA A 57 -1.69 -13.47 -13.55
N HIS A 58 -0.37 -13.47 -13.24
CA HIS A 58 0.64 -12.87 -14.11
C HIS A 58 1.54 -13.88 -14.82
N ALA A 59 1.54 -15.15 -14.41
CA ALA A 59 2.28 -16.21 -15.05
C ALA A 59 1.37 -17.39 -15.50
N PRO A 60 0.29 -17.15 -16.26
CA PRO A 60 -0.70 -18.19 -16.60
C PRO A 60 -0.11 -19.34 -17.42
N ASN A 61 1.01 -19.11 -18.09
CA ASN A 61 1.71 -20.14 -18.86
C ASN A 61 2.60 -21.05 -18.00
N THR A 62 3.02 -20.60 -16.82
CA THR A 62 3.84 -21.37 -15.88
C THR A 62 2.98 -22.38 -15.10
N PHE A 63 1.74 -22.01 -14.81
CA PHE A 63 0.80 -22.83 -14.06
C PHE A 63 -0.35 -23.26 -14.96
N LYS A 64 -0.25 -24.47 -15.56
CA LYS A 64 -1.28 -25.06 -16.42
C LYS A 64 -1.72 -26.42 -15.90
N GLY A 65 -2.96 -26.84 -16.25
CA GLY A 65 -3.49 -28.15 -15.89
C GLY A 65 -3.48 -28.38 -14.37
N ASP A 66 -3.00 -29.56 -13.97
CA ASP A 66 -3.01 -29.99 -12.56
C ASP A 66 -2.24 -29.06 -11.63
N LYS A 67 -1.17 -28.40 -12.13
CA LYS A 67 -0.38 -27.45 -11.35
C LYS A 67 -1.19 -26.21 -10.96
N LYS A 68 -1.99 -25.71 -11.89
CA LYS A 68 -2.86 -24.57 -11.63
C LYS A 68 -3.94 -24.94 -10.63
N ALA A 69 -4.62 -26.08 -10.85
CA ALA A 69 -5.66 -26.58 -9.95
C ALA A 69 -5.12 -26.84 -8.53
N TYR A 70 -3.91 -27.35 -8.41
CA TYR A 70 -3.25 -27.58 -7.13
C TYR A 70 -2.96 -26.25 -6.39
N LEU A 71 -2.41 -25.26 -7.10
CA LEU A 71 -2.12 -23.94 -6.50
C LEU A 71 -3.40 -23.20 -6.08
N GLU A 72 -4.44 -23.25 -6.91
CA GLU A 72 -5.75 -22.69 -6.58
C GLU A 72 -6.36 -23.35 -5.33
N ARG A 73 -6.22 -24.68 -5.21
CA ARG A 73 -6.63 -25.40 -4.00
C ARG A 73 -5.87 -24.96 -2.76
N LEU A 74 -4.53 -24.84 -2.84
CA LEU A 74 -3.70 -24.37 -1.74
C LEU A 74 -4.05 -22.95 -1.30
N ILE A 75 -4.29 -22.06 -2.24
CA ILE A 75 -4.74 -20.69 -1.96
C ILE A 75 -6.06 -20.74 -1.22
N LYS A 76 -7.04 -21.51 -1.71
CA LYS A 76 -8.35 -21.63 -1.07
C LYS A 76 -8.26 -22.19 0.36
N GLU A 77 -7.51 -23.26 0.56
CA GLU A 77 -7.31 -23.85 1.89
C GLU A 77 -6.62 -22.86 2.85
N SER A 78 -5.67 -22.05 2.33
CA SER A 78 -5.01 -21.01 3.09
C SER A 78 -5.98 -19.88 3.49
N GLU A 79 -6.83 -19.46 2.58
CA GLU A 79 -7.88 -18.46 2.84
C GLU A 79 -8.92 -18.97 3.85
N ASP A 80 -9.31 -20.24 3.76
CA ASP A 80 -10.22 -20.85 4.71
C ASP A 80 -9.62 -20.88 6.13
N LEU A 81 -8.32 -21.15 6.26
CA LEU A 81 -7.59 -21.06 7.53
C LEU A 81 -7.52 -19.62 8.06
N LEU A 82 -7.20 -18.65 7.20
CA LEU A 82 -7.24 -17.24 7.57
C LEU A 82 -8.63 -16.82 8.07
N ASN A 83 -9.68 -17.25 7.38
CA ASN A 83 -11.05 -16.99 7.79
C ASN A 83 -11.41 -17.62 9.15
N ILE A 84 -10.89 -18.81 9.46
CA ILE A 84 -11.07 -19.44 10.77
C ILE A 84 -10.42 -18.58 11.86
N VAL A 85 -9.17 -18.13 11.64
CA VAL A 85 -8.46 -17.27 12.60
C VAL A 85 -9.19 -15.94 12.78
N TYR A 86 -9.63 -15.31 11.69
CA TYR A 86 -10.37 -14.04 11.75
C TYR A 86 -11.71 -14.19 12.47
N ARG A 87 -12.43 -15.29 12.24
CA ARG A 87 -13.68 -15.60 12.98
C ARG A 87 -13.40 -15.82 14.47
N ALA A 88 -12.33 -16.56 14.82
CA ALA A 88 -11.93 -16.75 16.20
C ALA A 88 -11.57 -15.41 16.86
N ARG A 89 -10.79 -14.57 16.20
CA ARG A 89 -10.48 -13.20 16.65
C ARG A 89 -11.74 -12.36 16.87
N SER A 90 -12.78 -12.54 16.05
CA SER A 90 -14.06 -11.84 16.21
C SER A 90 -14.94 -12.39 17.35
N GLN A 91 -14.70 -13.61 17.79
CA GLN A 91 -15.49 -14.30 18.84
C GLN A 91 -14.88 -14.19 20.23
N VAL A 92 -13.59 -13.80 20.32
CA VAL A 92 -12.93 -13.64 21.62
C VAL A 92 -13.65 -12.57 22.44
N LYS A 93 -14.42 -13.03 23.43
CA LYS A 93 -15.10 -12.20 24.40
C LYS A 93 -14.11 -11.83 25.48
N ASP A 94 -13.39 -10.73 25.34
CA ASP A 94 -12.60 -10.31 26.46
C ASP A 94 -12.39 -8.81 26.55
N THR A 95 -12.35 -8.32 27.77
CA THR A 95 -11.94 -6.98 28.16
C THR A 95 -10.47 -6.73 27.88
N ASP A 96 -9.63 -7.76 27.90
CA ASP A 96 -8.19 -7.65 27.62
C ASP A 96 -7.88 -7.66 26.11
N ASN A 97 -8.84 -8.03 25.25
CA ASN A 97 -8.72 -8.08 23.80
C ASN A 97 -9.71 -7.15 23.06
N LEU A 98 -10.27 -6.18 23.75
CA LEU A 98 -11.26 -5.25 23.16
C LEU A 98 -10.69 -4.54 21.92
N ASN A 99 -9.43 -4.10 21.96
CA ASN A 99 -8.74 -3.46 20.86
C ASN A 99 -8.64 -4.39 19.63
N ILE A 100 -8.24 -5.65 19.82
CA ILE A 100 -8.08 -6.62 18.73
C ILE A 100 -9.43 -6.87 18.04
N ARG A 101 -10.48 -7.09 18.83
CA ARG A 101 -11.83 -7.27 18.31
C ARG A 101 -12.32 -6.06 17.52
N ILE A 102 -12.16 -4.87 18.07
CA ILE A 102 -12.58 -3.63 17.41
C ILE A 102 -11.77 -3.40 16.13
N LYS A 103 -10.44 -3.55 16.16
CA LYS A 103 -9.59 -3.43 14.97
C LYS A 103 -9.98 -4.41 13.87
N ASN A 104 -10.30 -5.66 14.20
CA ASN A 104 -10.74 -6.65 13.20
C ASN A 104 -12.03 -6.24 12.50
N ILE A 105 -12.98 -5.67 13.24
CA ILE A 105 -14.24 -5.17 12.65
C ILE A 105 -13.96 -3.93 11.80
N ILE A 106 -13.12 -3.01 12.27
CA ILE A 106 -12.68 -1.83 11.49
C ILE A 106 -12.04 -2.31 10.19
N ARG A 107 -11.05 -3.20 10.23
CA ARG A 107 -10.36 -3.74 9.06
C ARG A 107 -11.32 -4.31 8.03
N SER A 108 -12.28 -5.13 8.46
CA SER A 108 -13.30 -5.69 7.57
C SER A 108 -14.14 -4.61 6.87
N ASN A 109 -14.53 -3.56 7.60
CA ASN A 109 -15.31 -2.47 7.03
C ASN A 109 -14.47 -1.59 6.09
N LEU A 110 -13.22 -1.33 6.43
CA LEU A 110 -12.30 -0.59 5.57
C LEU A 110 -12.01 -1.34 4.26
N ASN A 111 -11.79 -2.66 4.33
CA ASN A 111 -11.58 -3.50 3.14
C ASN A 111 -12.81 -3.49 2.19
N ASN A 112 -14.01 -3.35 2.75
CA ASN A 112 -15.24 -3.22 1.98
C ASN A 112 -15.55 -1.76 1.56
N ARG A 113 -14.69 -0.79 1.88
CA ARG A 113 -14.90 0.64 1.60
C ARG A 113 -16.21 1.19 2.16
N ASN A 114 -16.67 0.66 3.31
CA ASN A 114 -17.87 1.16 3.96
C ASN A 114 -17.66 2.57 4.49
N THR A 115 -18.51 3.51 4.07
CA THR A 115 -18.44 4.92 4.49
C THR A 115 -19.06 5.14 5.86
N GLU A 116 -19.99 4.27 6.28
CA GLU A 116 -20.58 4.26 7.61
C GLU A 116 -20.73 2.83 8.12
N PHE A 117 -20.33 2.59 9.37
CA PHE A 117 -20.55 1.32 10.03
C PHE A 117 -20.63 1.47 11.54
N THR A 118 -21.42 0.62 12.19
CA THR A 118 -21.59 0.62 13.65
C THR A 118 -21.01 -0.67 14.26
N ILE A 119 -20.20 -0.51 15.28
CA ILE A 119 -19.59 -1.58 16.05
C ILE A 119 -20.26 -1.66 17.42
N ASN A 120 -20.68 -2.86 17.83
CA ASN A 120 -21.06 -3.15 19.21
C ASN A 120 -19.78 -3.26 20.05
N VAL A 121 -19.39 -2.18 20.72
CA VAL A 121 -18.16 -2.10 21.51
C VAL A 121 -18.26 -2.95 22.77
N ASN A 122 -19.34 -2.77 23.55
CA ASN A 122 -19.61 -3.46 24.80
C ASN A 122 -18.39 -3.55 25.74
N GLY A 123 -17.72 -2.43 25.96
CA GLY A 123 -16.48 -2.38 26.74
C GLY A 123 -16.11 -0.99 27.22
N TYR A 124 -15.10 -0.91 28.09
CA TYR A 124 -14.58 0.35 28.63
C TYR A 124 -13.53 0.92 27.69
N THR A 125 -13.81 2.10 27.11
CA THR A 125 -12.91 2.80 26.20
C THR A 125 -13.23 4.30 26.14
N THR A 126 -12.46 5.07 25.35
CA THR A 126 -12.68 6.48 25.05
C THR A 126 -12.82 6.68 23.54
N ASN A 127 -13.36 7.84 23.11
CA ASN A 127 -13.38 8.21 21.69
C ASN A 127 -11.94 8.33 21.12
N SER A 128 -11.01 8.86 21.90
CA SER A 128 -9.61 8.97 21.49
C SER A 128 -8.99 7.61 21.23
N GLN A 129 -9.28 6.63 22.09
CA GLN A 129 -8.78 5.26 21.92
C GLN A 129 -9.41 4.55 20.72
N LEU A 130 -10.70 4.78 20.44
CA LEU A 130 -11.34 4.27 19.23
C LEU A 130 -10.74 4.91 17.96
N GLN A 131 -10.42 6.21 18.00
CA GLN A 131 -9.74 6.90 16.90
C GLN A 131 -8.32 6.35 16.68
N GLU A 132 -7.58 6.10 17.74
CA GLU A 132 -6.25 5.48 17.69
C GLU A 132 -6.31 4.10 17.03
N TRP A 133 -7.21 3.21 17.48
CA TRP A 133 -7.39 1.90 16.89
C TRP A 133 -7.82 1.95 15.42
N PHE A 134 -8.64 2.94 15.05
CA PHE A 134 -9.00 3.17 13.65
C PHE A 134 -7.77 3.53 12.82
N LEU A 135 -6.96 4.49 13.28
CA LEU A 135 -5.77 4.94 12.56
C LEU A 135 -4.70 3.85 12.48
N GLU A 136 -4.48 3.10 13.55
CA GLU A 136 -3.55 1.96 13.55
C GLU A 136 -3.98 0.89 12.53
N THR A 137 -5.28 0.57 12.49
CA THR A 137 -5.83 -0.40 11.54
C THR A 137 -5.74 0.10 10.10
N ALA A 138 -6.02 1.38 9.87
CA ALA A 138 -5.92 1.96 8.53
C ALA A 138 -4.48 1.98 8.01
N LYS A 139 -3.49 2.17 8.90
CA LYS A 139 -2.06 2.16 8.57
C LYS A 139 -1.48 0.76 8.33
N GLU A 140 -2.21 -0.31 8.59
CA GLU A 140 -1.81 -1.66 8.19
C GLU A 140 -1.74 -1.81 6.66
N ASP A 141 -2.52 -0.99 5.94
CA ASP A 141 -2.41 -0.80 4.49
C ASP A 141 -2.19 0.71 4.21
N TRP A 142 -0.95 1.09 3.95
CA TRP A 142 -0.58 2.48 3.72
C TRP A 142 -1.20 3.06 2.46
N TYR A 143 -1.35 2.28 1.40
CA TYR A 143 -2.09 2.72 0.21
C TYR A 143 -3.52 3.10 0.60
N PHE A 144 -4.19 2.24 1.36
CA PHE A 144 -5.52 2.49 1.86
C PHE A 144 -5.56 3.75 2.74
N PHE A 145 -4.60 3.87 3.69
CA PHE A 145 -4.50 5.03 4.57
C PHE A 145 -4.42 6.35 3.80
N TYR A 146 -3.58 6.40 2.77
CA TYR A 146 -3.42 7.61 1.95
C TYR A 146 -4.55 7.83 0.94
N SER A 147 -5.38 6.83 0.66
CA SER A 147 -6.58 6.95 -0.20
C SER A 147 -7.80 7.54 0.53
N MET A 148 -7.71 7.80 1.83
CA MET A 148 -8.77 8.42 2.62
C MET A 148 -8.32 9.75 3.24
N TYR A 149 -9.26 10.48 3.88
CA TYR A 149 -8.96 11.75 4.54
C TYR A 149 -8.31 11.62 5.93
N GLY A 150 -7.77 10.45 6.30
CA GLY A 150 -6.94 10.23 7.48
C GLY A 150 -7.64 10.34 8.84
N ARG A 151 -8.84 10.90 8.91
CA ARG A 151 -9.65 10.99 10.12
C ARG A 151 -11.04 10.47 9.87
N THR A 152 -11.61 9.83 10.88
CA THR A 152 -13.00 9.41 10.87
C THR A 152 -13.77 10.16 11.95
N ASN A 153 -15.06 10.38 11.73
CA ASN A 153 -15.94 10.89 12.76
C ASN A 153 -16.54 9.69 13.51
N ILE A 154 -16.34 9.63 14.83
CA ILE A 154 -16.83 8.54 15.66
C ILE A 154 -17.90 9.06 16.61
N LYS A 155 -19.12 8.52 16.51
CA LYS A 155 -20.23 8.78 17.43
C LYS A 155 -20.40 7.56 18.34
N THR A 156 -20.31 7.77 19.66
CA THR A 156 -20.44 6.69 20.64
C THR A 156 -21.75 6.78 21.40
N LYS A 157 -22.35 5.61 21.68
CA LYS A 157 -23.40 5.46 22.71
C LYS A 157 -22.76 4.83 23.94
N TYR A 158 -22.74 5.53 25.04
CA TYR A 158 -22.10 5.10 26.28
C TYR A 158 -23.05 5.21 27.48
N ASN A 159 -22.75 4.46 28.55
CA ASN A 159 -23.46 4.53 29.80
C ASN A 159 -22.70 5.41 30.80
N PRO A 160 -23.20 6.63 31.12
CA PRO A 160 -22.50 7.58 31.99
C PRO A 160 -22.38 7.11 33.44
N LYS A 161 -23.22 6.15 33.87
CA LYS A 161 -23.19 5.56 35.22
C LYS A 161 -22.15 4.42 35.35
N ARG A 162 -21.54 4.00 34.24
CA ARG A 162 -20.52 2.94 34.23
C ARG A 162 -19.21 3.54 33.76
N ALA A 163 -18.38 3.92 34.73
CA ALA A 163 -17.03 4.43 34.47
C ALA A 163 -15.97 3.54 35.15
N LYS A 164 -14.78 3.51 34.56
CA LYS A 164 -13.57 2.87 35.12
C LYS A 164 -12.37 3.76 34.79
N GLY A 165 -11.99 4.59 35.77
CA GLY A 165 -11.02 5.66 35.54
C GLY A 165 -11.59 6.72 34.59
N ASP A 166 -10.85 7.07 33.55
CA ASP A 166 -11.20 7.99 32.47
C ASP A 166 -12.08 7.37 31.36
N LYS A 167 -12.36 6.07 31.43
CA LYS A 167 -13.11 5.30 30.43
C LYS A 167 -14.57 5.15 30.85
N PHE A 168 -15.48 5.30 29.89
CA PHE A 168 -16.88 4.93 30.03
C PHE A 168 -17.17 3.61 29.36
N TYR A 169 -18.23 2.92 29.85
CA TYR A 169 -18.70 1.73 29.17
C TYR A 169 -19.44 2.13 27.89
N VAL A 170 -18.79 1.89 26.76
CA VAL A 170 -19.32 2.18 25.41
C VAL A 170 -20.12 0.97 24.93
N ASN A 171 -21.40 1.18 24.63
CA ASN A 171 -22.26 0.13 24.08
C ASN A 171 -21.97 -0.05 22.59
N SER A 172 -21.94 1.04 21.82
CA SER A 172 -21.67 1.02 20.40
C SER A 172 -20.93 2.28 19.94
N ALA A 173 -20.22 2.16 18.82
CA ALA A 173 -19.57 3.27 18.14
C ALA A 173 -19.92 3.21 16.64
N THR A 174 -20.38 4.34 16.10
CA THR A 174 -20.61 4.52 14.67
C THR A 174 -19.45 5.31 14.09
N PHE A 175 -18.81 4.75 13.07
CA PHE A 175 -17.69 5.32 12.34
C PHE A 175 -18.21 5.88 11.02
N ASN A 176 -17.82 7.12 10.69
CA ASN A 176 -18.07 7.73 9.39
C ASN A 176 -16.73 8.00 8.73
N VAL A 177 -16.45 7.28 7.64
CA VAL A 177 -15.17 7.32 6.92
C VAL A 177 -15.36 8.07 5.61
N SER A 178 -14.46 9.00 5.33
CA SER A 178 -14.45 9.73 4.06
C SER A 178 -13.27 9.28 3.22
N TYR A 179 -13.55 8.80 2.03
CA TYR A 179 -12.56 8.43 1.03
C TYR A 179 -12.33 9.61 0.07
N ARG A 180 -11.14 9.68 -0.50
CA ARG A 180 -10.77 10.72 -1.47
C ARG A 180 -11.50 10.57 -2.79
N GLU A 181 -11.83 9.32 -3.12
CA GLU A 181 -12.56 8.96 -4.34
C GLU A 181 -13.68 7.97 -4.05
N ASP A 182 -14.65 7.91 -4.98
CA ASP A 182 -15.69 6.90 -4.94
C ASP A 182 -15.08 5.48 -5.09
N PRO A 183 -15.66 4.46 -4.44
CA PRO A 183 -15.21 3.08 -4.60
C PRO A 183 -15.17 2.56 -6.04
N SER A 184 -15.94 3.13 -6.97
CA SER A 184 -15.86 2.77 -8.40
C SER A 184 -14.56 3.23 -9.04
N VAL A 185 -14.09 4.44 -8.72
CA VAL A 185 -12.80 4.98 -9.18
C VAL A 185 -11.64 4.11 -8.68
N GLU A 186 -11.70 3.67 -7.42
CA GLU A 186 -10.71 2.75 -6.87
C GLU A 186 -10.65 1.42 -7.64
N LYS A 187 -11.80 0.88 -8.06
CA LYS A 187 -11.86 -0.33 -8.90
C LYS A 187 -11.28 -0.09 -10.29
N GLU A 188 -11.45 1.08 -10.85
CA GLU A 188 -10.86 1.47 -12.14
C GLU A 188 -9.33 1.54 -12.03
N VAL A 189 -8.80 2.20 -10.99
CA VAL A 189 -7.35 2.24 -10.72
C VAL A 189 -6.79 0.84 -10.49
N GLU A 190 -7.50 0.00 -9.74
CA GLU A 190 -7.12 -1.39 -9.51
C GLU A 190 -7.07 -2.20 -10.82
N SER A 191 -8.08 -2.04 -11.66
CA SER A 191 -8.16 -2.69 -12.98
C SER A 191 -7.06 -2.22 -13.92
N PHE A 192 -6.80 -0.91 -13.93
CA PHE A 192 -5.71 -0.31 -14.67
C PHE A 192 -4.36 -0.88 -14.24
N ALA A 193 -4.08 -0.88 -12.94
CA ALA A 193 -2.81 -1.36 -12.42
C ALA A 193 -2.57 -2.85 -12.75
N ASN A 194 -3.60 -3.70 -12.64
CA ASN A 194 -3.53 -5.10 -13.03
C ASN A 194 -3.23 -5.26 -14.53
N LYS A 195 -3.87 -4.46 -15.38
CA LYS A 195 -3.65 -4.48 -16.83
C LYS A 195 -2.24 -3.99 -17.17
N TRP A 196 -1.85 -2.84 -16.64
CA TRP A 196 -0.56 -2.22 -16.92
C TRP A 196 0.62 -3.15 -16.55
N VAL A 197 0.59 -3.72 -15.34
CA VAL A 197 1.64 -4.63 -14.88
C VAL A 197 1.72 -5.87 -15.77
N ARG A 198 0.58 -6.45 -16.15
CA ARG A 198 0.55 -7.61 -17.07
C ARG A 198 1.15 -7.31 -18.45
N GLU A 199 0.96 -6.09 -18.95
CA GLU A 199 1.38 -5.69 -20.30
C GLU A 199 2.83 -5.19 -20.34
N ASN A 200 3.36 -4.65 -19.24
CA ASN A 200 4.66 -3.99 -19.21
C ASN A 200 5.73 -4.72 -18.38
N ILE A 201 5.34 -5.57 -17.43
CA ILE A 201 6.29 -6.28 -16.58
C ILE A 201 6.42 -7.73 -17.04
N SER A 202 7.66 -8.10 -17.38
CA SER A 202 8.01 -9.46 -17.81
C SER A 202 8.45 -10.32 -16.63
N ALA A 203 8.29 -11.64 -16.76
CA ALA A 203 8.83 -12.60 -15.78
C ALA A 203 10.37 -12.60 -15.71
N ASN A 204 11.04 -12.06 -16.75
CA ASN A 204 12.50 -11.96 -16.81
C ASN A 204 13.02 -10.60 -16.32
N ASP A 205 12.15 -9.66 -15.99
CA ASP A 205 12.57 -8.36 -15.48
C ASP A 205 13.18 -8.51 -14.07
N THR A 206 14.34 -7.93 -13.87
CA THR A 206 14.95 -7.76 -12.55
C THR A 206 14.13 -6.80 -11.72
N ASP A 207 14.36 -6.73 -10.43
CA ASP A 207 13.67 -5.75 -9.57
C ASP A 207 13.99 -4.31 -10.03
N ILE A 208 15.22 -4.03 -10.49
CA ILE A 208 15.59 -2.73 -11.03
C ILE A 208 14.80 -2.43 -12.31
N ASP A 209 14.67 -3.39 -13.24
CA ASP A 209 13.90 -3.21 -14.47
C ASP A 209 12.44 -2.87 -14.18
N LYS A 210 11.84 -3.56 -13.21
CA LYS A 210 10.45 -3.29 -12.77
C LYS A 210 10.31 -1.89 -12.21
N VAL A 211 11.23 -1.49 -11.30
CA VAL A 211 11.24 -0.16 -10.69
C VAL A 211 11.39 0.91 -11.76
N LEU A 212 12.32 0.73 -12.72
CA LEU A 212 12.56 1.67 -13.80
C LEU A 212 11.33 1.85 -14.70
N LYS A 213 10.72 0.75 -15.15
CA LYS A 213 9.51 0.81 -15.99
C LYS A 213 8.35 1.52 -15.30
N ILE A 214 8.17 1.28 -14.00
CA ILE A 214 7.11 1.94 -13.22
C ILE A 214 7.43 3.42 -13.04
N HIS A 215 8.66 3.75 -12.69
CA HIS A 215 9.14 5.11 -12.54
C HIS A 215 8.91 5.91 -13.82
N ASP A 216 9.46 5.47 -14.95
CA ASP A 216 9.38 6.16 -16.23
C ASP A 216 7.93 6.32 -16.69
N PHE A 217 7.10 5.27 -16.48
CA PHE A 217 5.67 5.37 -16.77
C PHE A 217 5.02 6.52 -15.98
N ILE A 218 5.24 6.61 -14.67
CA ILE A 218 4.57 7.61 -13.83
C ILE A 218 5.05 9.02 -14.17
N VAL A 219 6.36 9.21 -14.31
CA VAL A 219 6.98 10.51 -14.60
C VAL A 219 6.54 11.07 -15.96
N THR A 220 6.23 10.18 -16.93
CA THR A 220 5.80 10.59 -18.29
C THR A 220 4.29 10.66 -18.48
N GLN A 221 3.47 10.28 -17.48
CA GLN A 221 2.00 10.27 -17.64
C GLN A 221 1.39 11.65 -17.54
N ASN A 222 1.83 12.41 -16.55
CA ASN A 222 1.26 13.71 -16.24
C ASN A 222 2.28 14.53 -15.44
N GLN A 223 1.88 15.74 -15.10
CA GLN A 223 2.76 16.68 -14.40
C GLN A 223 2.27 16.90 -12.97
N TYR A 224 3.21 17.37 -12.13
CA TYR A 224 2.88 17.80 -10.79
C TYR A 224 1.82 18.91 -10.82
N ASN A 225 0.68 18.68 -10.19
CA ASN A 225 -0.47 19.60 -10.22
C ASN A 225 -1.06 19.76 -8.81
N ARG A 226 -1.11 20.99 -8.34
CA ARG A 226 -1.70 21.33 -7.03
C ARG A 226 -3.25 21.40 -7.07
N GLY A 227 -3.84 21.20 -8.26
CA GLY A 227 -5.29 21.20 -8.44
C GLY A 227 -5.95 22.57 -8.33
N ASP A 228 -7.27 22.54 -8.29
CA ASP A 228 -8.11 23.71 -8.05
C ASP A 228 -8.28 24.01 -6.53
N SER A 229 -9.13 24.98 -6.20
CA SER A 229 -9.45 25.38 -4.81
C SER A 229 -10.09 24.25 -3.98
N ASN A 230 -10.61 23.21 -4.62
CA ASN A 230 -11.20 22.03 -3.98
C ASN A 230 -10.21 20.86 -3.90
N ASN A 231 -8.94 21.05 -4.27
CA ASN A 231 -7.92 20.02 -4.41
C ASN A 231 -8.30 18.94 -5.44
N MET A 232 -8.89 19.36 -6.56
CA MET A 232 -9.28 18.48 -7.67
C MET A 232 -8.46 18.79 -8.91
N SER A 233 -8.19 17.75 -9.70
CA SER A 233 -7.49 17.84 -10.99
C SER A 233 -8.19 16.90 -11.98
N GLY A 234 -8.73 17.46 -13.05
CA GLY A 234 -9.49 16.69 -14.05
C GLY A 234 -10.70 15.93 -13.48
N GLY A 235 -11.27 16.42 -12.37
CA GLY A 235 -12.41 15.77 -11.69
C GLY A 235 -12.02 14.75 -10.61
N TYR A 236 -10.73 14.53 -10.37
CA TYR A 236 -10.20 13.61 -9.35
C TYR A 236 -9.44 14.33 -8.25
N SER A 237 -9.41 13.76 -7.05
CA SER A 237 -8.60 14.29 -5.94
C SER A 237 -7.12 14.27 -6.30
N ILE A 238 -6.42 15.42 -6.14
CA ILE A 238 -4.97 15.53 -6.40
C ILE A 238 -4.12 14.61 -5.53
N TYR A 239 -4.70 14.02 -4.50
CA TYR A 239 -4.04 13.09 -3.59
C TYR A 239 -4.25 11.62 -3.98
N HIS A 240 -5.02 11.34 -5.03
CA HIS A 240 -5.39 9.98 -5.44
C HIS A 240 -4.75 9.63 -6.81
N PRO A 241 -4.32 8.37 -7.03
CA PRO A 241 -3.71 7.95 -8.30
C PRO A 241 -4.54 8.28 -9.55
N ALA A 242 -5.86 8.31 -9.42
CA ALA A 242 -6.76 8.63 -10.53
C ALA A 242 -6.49 10.02 -11.13
N SER A 243 -6.00 10.98 -10.33
CA SER A 243 -5.65 12.31 -10.86
C SER A 243 -4.47 12.27 -11.84
N ILE A 244 -3.54 11.32 -11.65
CA ILE A 244 -2.41 11.09 -12.58
C ILE A 244 -2.90 10.28 -13.78
N LEU A 245 -3.70 9.23 -13.57
CA LEU A 245 -4.12 8.31 -14.64
C LEU A 245 -5.20 8.88 -15.56
N TYR A 246 -6.11 9.67 -15.03
CA TYR A 246 -7.32 10.10 -15.73
C TYR A 246 -7.58 11.60 -15.64
N GLY A 247 -6.87 12.31 -14.78
CA GLY A 247 -6.96 13.75 -14.60
C GLY A 247 -5.80 14.49 -15.27
N ASN A 248 -5.40 15.62 -14.69
CA ASN A 248 -4.34 16.50 -15.20
C ASN A 248 -3.15 16.53 -14.22
N GLY A 249 -2.80 15.38 -13.60
CA GLY A 249 -1.75 15.27 -12.60
C GLY A 249 -2.22 15.46 -11.16
N GLY A 250 -1.31 15.28 -10.23
CA GLY A 250 -1.59 15.36 -8.79
C GLY A 250 -0.36 15.80 -7.99
N VAL A 251 -0.44 15.67 -6.67
CA VAL A 251 0.66 15.98 -5.74
C VAL A 251 1.38 14.71 -5.29
N CYS A 252 2.44 14.86 -4.51
CA CYS A 252 3.31 13.78 -4.05
C CYS A 252 2.55 12.53 -3.54
N ASN A 253 1.40 12.72 -2.89
CA ASN A 253 0.57 11.61 -2.42
C ASN A 253 0.05 10.74 -3.57
N ALA A 254 -0.40 11.34 -4.66
CA ALA A 254 -0.87 10.62 -5.84
C ALA A 254 0.26 9.83 -6.52
N TYR A 255 1.45 10.44 -6.65
CA TYR A 255 2.65 9.80 -7.19
C TYR A 255 3.07 8.60 -6.34
N ALA A 256 3.22 8.81 -5.03
CA ALA A 256 3.65 7.75 -4.11
C ALA A 256 2.64 6.60 -4.05
N THR A 257 1.34 6.88 -4.07
CA THR A 257 0.31 5.84 -4.04
C THR A 257 0.18 5.11 -5.38
N LEU A 258 0.39 5.78 -6.52
CA LEU A 258 0.43 5.11 -7.82
C LEU A 258 1.66 4.20 -7.93
N PHE A 259 2.83 4.68 -7.50
CA PHE A 259 4.04 3.86 -7.46
C PHE A 259 3.84 2.61 -6.59
N ASP A 260 3.35 2.76 -5.37
CA ASP A 260 3.07 1.63 -4.48
C ASP A 260 2.10 0.63 -5.10
N LYS A 261 1.02 1.10 -5.71
CA LYS A 261 0.02 0.25 -6.38
C LYS A 261 0.66 -0.59 -7.49
N LEU A 262 1.42 0.01 -8.38
CA LEU A 262 2.05 -0.68 -9.50
C LEU A 262 3.19 -1.60 -9.03
N ALA A 263 4.07 -1.12 -8.16
CA ALA A 263 5.22 -1.85 -7.67
C ALA A 263 4.81 -3.09 -6.83
N THR A 264 3.83 -2.92 -5.93
CA THR A 264 3.30 -4.06 -5.17
C THR A 264 2.66 -5.12 -6.10
N LYS A 265 1.97 -4.69 -7.17
CA LYS A 265 1.42 -5.63 -8.16
C LYS A 265 2.50 -6.28 -9.02
N ALA A 266 3.61 -5.59 -9.25
CA ALA A 266 4.80 -6.15 -9.91
C ALA A 266 5.60 -7.11 -9.01
N GLY A 267 5.17 -7.31 -7.75
CA GLY A 267 5.77 -8.24 -6.79
C GLY A 267 6.91 -7.64 -5.97
N LEU A 268 7.07 -6.31 -5.97
CA LEU A 268 8.07 -5.61 -5.17
C LEU A 268 7.53 -5.31 -3.76
N ASP A 269 8.42 -5.35 -2.77
CA ASP A 269 8.14 -4.83 -1.43
C ASP A 269 8.28 -3.31 -1.45
N VAL A 270 7.24 -2.60 -1.00
CA VAL A 270 7.21 -1.14 -0.97
C VAL A 270 6.80 -0.65 0.41
N ARG A 271 7.36 0.48 0.82
CA ARG A 271 6.96 1.23 2.02
C ARG A 271 6.83 2.71 1.65
N TYR A 272 6.13 3.46 2.49
CA TYR A 272 6.10 4.91 2.41
C TYR A 272 7.16 5.52 3.32
N ALA A 273 7.72 6.62 2.87
CA ALA A 273 8.55 7.50 3.66
C ALA A 273 7.96 8.90 3.62
N THR A 274 8.03 9.61 4.74
CA THR A 274 7.59 11.00 4.87
C THR A 274 8.70 11.87 5.38
N GLY A 275 8.55 13.17 5.20
CA GLY A 275 9.51 14.14 5.67
C GLY A 275 9.12 15.55 5.29
N THR A 276 10.06 16.47 5.47
CA THR A 276 9.86 17.89 5.19
C THR A 276 10.95 18.37 4.25
N SER A 277 10.57 19.05 3.17
CA SER A 277 11.51 19.69 2.25
C SER A 277 12.33 20.75 2.96
N LYS A 278 13.66 20.66 2.89
CA LYS A 278 14.56 21.69 3.47
C LYS A 278 14.46 23.03 2.75
N LYS A 279 14.06 23.00 1.48
CA LYS A 279 13.94 24.21 0.65
C LYS A 279 12.65 24.98 0.91
N THR A 280 11.49 24.25 1.01
CA THR A 280 10.18 24.89 1.09
C THR A 280 9.54 24.81 2.46
N GLY A 281 10.00 23.91 3.34
CA GLY A 281 9.34 23.59 4.62
C GLY A 281 8.04 22.80 4.47
N GLU A 282 7.68 22.38 3.25
CA GLU A 282 6.45 21.62 3.00
C GLU A 282 6.63 20.14 3.34
N ALA A 283 5.56 19.54 3.90
CA ALA A 283 5.51 18.10 4.09
C ALA A 283 5.52 17.38 2.75
N HIS A 284 6.24 16.25 2.70
CA HIS A 284 6.40 15.45 1.50
C HIS A 284 6.33 13.96 1.80
N ILE A 285 5.89 13.18 0.81
CA ILE A 285 5.79 11.73 0.87
C ILE A 285 6.39 11.13 -0.39
N TRP A 286 7.14 10.03 -0.23
CA TRP A 286 7.73 9.23 -1.31
C TRP A 286 7.72 7.76 -0.94
N ASN A 287 8.37 6.91 -1.71
CA ASN A 287 8.42 5.47 -1.45
C ASN A 287 9.84 5.01 -1.09
N MET A 288 9.88 3.91 -0.37
CA MET A 288 11.02 3.01 -0.32
C MET A 288 10.66 1.70 -1.01
N VAL A 289 11.55 1.18 -1.80
CA VAL A 289 11.38 -0.09 -2.52
C VAL A 289 12.52 -1.02 -2.19
N LYS A 290 12.20 -2.30 -2.04
CA LYS A 290 13.21 -3.34 -1.79
C LYS A 290 13.65 -3.94 -3.12
N VAL A 291 14.95 -3.86 -3.39
CA VAL A 291 15.61 -4.40 -4.59
C VAL A 291 16.75 -5.30 -4.12
N ASP A 292 16.78 -6.54 -4.58
CA ASP A 292 17.81 -7.53 -4.23
C ASP A 292 18.07 -7.62 -2.72
N GLY A 293 17.01 -7.54 -1.92
CA GLY A 293 17.08 -7.66 -0.46
C GLY A 293 17.39 -6.38 0.30
N ASN A 294 17.76 -5.28 -0.36
CA ASN A 294 18.08 -4.00 0.25
C ASN A 294 17.00 -2.95 -0.02
N TRP A 295 16.84 -2.00 0.91
CA TRP A 295 15.87 -0.92 0.78
C TRP A 295 16.51 0.35 0.20
N TYR A 296 15.82 0.97 -0.74
CA TYR A 296 16.22 2.20 -1.41
C TYR A 296 15.07 3.19 -1.42
N ASN A 297 15.40 4.48 -1.32
CA ASN A 297 14.41 5.53 -1.55
C ASN A 297 14.20 5.73 -3.05
N ILE A 298 12.95 5.97 -3.42
CA ILE A 298 12.55 6.37 -4.77
C ILE A 298 11.49 7.47 -4.68
N ASP A 299 11.74 8.60 -5.32
CA ASP A 299 10.84 9.74 -5.29
C ASP A 299 10.46 10.19 -6.69
N VAL A 300 9.45 9.51 -7.23
CA VAL A 300 8.92 9.79 -8.58
C VAL A 300 8.37 11.20 -8.72
N THR A 301 7.95 11.84 -7.62
CA THR A 301 7.49 13.23 -7.66
C THR A 301 8.62 14.21 -7.97
N TYR A 302 9.79 14.01 -7.34
CA TYR A 302 10.96 14.89 -7.56
C TYR A 302 11.72 14.54 -8.82
N ASP A 303 11.50 13.35 -9.38
CA ASP A 303 12.02 12.96 -10.69
C ASP A 303 11.09 13.38 -11.86
N ASP A 304 9.94 14.00 -11.54
CA ASP A 304 9.05 14.74 -12.45
C ASP A 304 9.09 16.25 -12.11
N PRO A 305 10.19 16.96 -12.43
CA PRO A 305 10.34 18.35 -12.02
C PRO A 305 9.47 19.29 -12.85
N THR A 306 8.80 20.19 -12.16
CA THR A 306 8.22 21.38 -12.80
C THR A 306 9.36 22.33 -13.15
N ILE A 307 9.56 22.62 -14.44
CA ILE A 307 10.64 23.48 -14.92
C ILE A 307 10.09 24.88 -15.17
N THR A 308 10.68 25.87 -14.52
CA THR A 308 10.31 27.27 -14.69
C THR A 308 11.38 27.96 -15.56
N PHE A 309 10.96 28.52 -16.68
CA PHE A 309 11.78 29.35 -17.53
C PHE A 309 11.36 30.81 -17.32
N ASN A 310 12.25 31.63 -16.78
CA ASN A 310 12.03 33.05 -16.44
C ASN A 310 10.94 33.29 -15.36
N GLU A 311 10.91 34.49 -14.80
CA GLU A 311 9.90 34.88 -13.81
C GLU A 311 8.52 34.90 -14.45
N GLY A 312 7.73 33.84 -14.25
CA GLY A 312 6.34 33.76 -14.63
C GLY A 312 5.96 32.65 -15.62
N ASP A 313 6.88 32.09 -16.36
CA ASP A 313 6.59 31.03 -17.32
C ASP A 313 6.84 29.66 -16.68
N ILE A 314 5.77 28.97 -16.29
CA ILE A 314 5.80 27.55 -15.98
C ILE A 314 5.49 26.82 -17.28
N GLU A 315 6.51 26.44 -18.03
CA GLU A 315 6.33 25.50 -19.13
C GLU A 315 6.48 24.08 -18.57
N ASN A 316 5.44 23.34 -18.72
CA ASN A 316 5.45 21.91 -18.51
C ASN A 316 6.17 21.28 -19.69
N ILE A 317 7.34 20.75 -19.46
CA ILE A 317 8.09 20.06 -20.50
C ILE A 317 7.67 18.60 -20.47
N GLU A 318 6.87 18.21 -21.43
CA GLU A 318 6.48 16.82 -21.65
C GLU A 318 7.73 15.95 -21.88
N ASP A 319 7.70 14.71 -21.40
CA ASP A 319 8.77 13.71 -21.56
C ASP A 319 10.09 13.97 -20.83
N PHE A 320 10.18 14.93 -19.92
CA PHE A 320 11.37 15.09 -19.10
C PHE A 320 11.41 14.03 -18.00
N VAL A 321 12.45 13.22 -17.96
CA VAL A 321 12.67 12.20 -16.95
C VAL A 321 13.96 12.51 -16.18
N SER A 322 13.86 12.62 -14.87
CA SER A 322 15.00 12.68 -13.96
C SER A 322 15.20 11.34 -13.25
N TYR A 323 16.44 11.04 -12.89
CA TYR A 323 16.81 9.89 -12.05
C TYR A 323 17.58 10.33 -10.80
N ASN A 324 17.47 11.61 -10.44
CA ASN A 324 18.20 12.18 -9.30
C ASN A 324 17.74 11.58 -7.97
N TYR A 325 16.51 11.07 -7.92
CA TYR A 325 15.90 10.46 -6.73
C TYR A 325 15.56 8.96 -6.94
N PHE A 326 16.17 8.35 -7.95
CA PHE A 326 15.98 6.95 -8.29
C PHE A 326 16.94 6.05 -7.49
N LEU A 327 16.42 5.13 -6.66
CA LEU A 327 17.15 4.15 -5.85
C LEU A 327 18.28 4.73 -4.98
N LYS A 328 17.94 5.76 -4.21
CA LYS A 328 18.86 6.54 -3.38
C LYS A 328 18.94 6.07 -1.92
N SER A 329 20.09 6.34 -1.30
CA SER A 329 20.28 6.16 0.14
C SER A 329 19.55 7.23 0.95
N ASP A 330 19.38 6.98 2.26
CA ASP A 330 18.85 7.96 3.21
C ASP A 330 19.75 9.21 3.29
N ASN A 331 21.05 9.05 3.14
CA ASN A 331 21.99 10.17 3.16
C ASN A 331 21.75 11.11 1.99
N GLU A 332 21.61 10.57 0.77
CA GLU A 332 21.36 11.40 -0.43
C GLU A 332 19.99 12.08 -0.39
N ILE A 333 18.96 11.34 0.01
CA ILE A 333 17.62 11.92 0.23
C ILE A 333 17.67 13.00 1.31
N GLY A 334 18.43 12.77 2.37
CA GLY A 334 18.62 13.69 3.49
C GLY A 334 19.29 15.01 3.12
N GLU A 335 19.95 15.11 1.96
CA GLU A 335 20.51 16.39 1.48
C GLU A 335 19.40 17.42 1.20
N SER A 336 18.28 16.98 0.63
CA SER A 336 17.16 17.85 0.21
C SER A 336 16.01 17.90 1.21
N ARG A 337 15.92 16.98 2.17
CA ARG A 337 14.80 16.89 3.09
C ARG A 337 15.16 16.34 4.47
N ILE A 338 14.33 16.64 5.45
CA ILE A 338 14.35 16.03 6.79
C ILE A 338 13.44 14.83 6.75
N ILE A 339 13.98 13.64 6.96
CA ILE A 339 13.23 12.37 6.92
C ILE A 339 12.58 12.16 8.28
N ASP A 340 11.28 11.82 8.29
CA ASP A 340 10.56 11.48 9.52
C ASP A 340 11.01 10.09 10.01
N ASN A 341 11.23 9.99 11.31
CA ASN A 341 11.55 8.72 11.97
C ASN A 341 10.32 8.24 12.76
N ASP A 342 9.45 7.50 12.08
CA ASP A 342 8.25 6.91 12.69
C ASP A 342 8.49 5.52 13.32
N GLY A 343 9.73 5.03 13.29
CA GLY A 343 10.14 3.74 13.83
C GLY A 343 9.75 2.52 12.98
N ASN A 344 8.96 2.69 11.93
CA ASN A 344 8.46 1.62 11.05
C ASN A 344 9.11 1.64 9.66
N ARG A 345 9.78 2.72 9.31
CA ARG A 345 10.44 2.88 8.02
C ARG A 345 11.75 2.06 7.99
N PRO A 346 12.00 1.24 6.96
CA PRO A 346 13.31 0.61 6.78
C PRO A 346 14.37 1.68 6.48
N GLN A 347 15.65 1.33 6.66
CA GLN A 347 16.75 2.22 6.35
C GLN A 347 17.29 1.94 4.95
N GLY A 348 17.47 2.99 4.16
CA GLY A 348 18.17 2.98 2.88
C GLY A 348 19.65 3.29 3.10
N LEU A 349 20.46 2.26 3.32
CA LEU A 349 21.88 2.42 3.68
C LEU A 349 22.77 2.75 2.49
N THR A 350 22.37 2.33 1.28
CA THR A 350 23.16 2.45 0.04
C THR A 350 22.30 2.97 -1.09
N SER A 351 22.98 3.41 -2.16
CA SER A 351 22.37 3.77 -3.45
C SER A 351 22.81 2.79 -4.52
N ILE A 352 22.03 2.69 -5.60
CA ILE A 352 22.43 1.97 -6.80
C ILE A 352 22.82 3.01 -7.85
N ASP A 353 24.05 2.96 -8.33
CA ASP A 353 24.43 3.66 -9.55
C ASP A 353 23.99 2.85 -10.75
N THR A 354 22.90 3.27 -11.36
CA THR A 354 22.31 2.60 -12.53
C THR A 354 22.95 3.07 -13.84
N GLY A 355 23.81 4.08 -13.81
CA GLY A 355 24.33 4.74 -15.01
C GLY A 355 23.27 5.46 -15.85
N LEU A 356 22.03 5.55 -15.37
CA LEU A 356 20.94 6.27 -16.03
C LEU A 356 21.22 7.77 -16.05
N LYS A 357 20.94 8.39 -17.19
CA LYS A 357 21.11 9.82 -17.38
C LYS A 357 19.75 10.51 -17.43
N SER A 358 19.58 11.51 -16.58
CA SER A 358 18.41 12.38 -16.66
C SER A 358 18.36 13.12 -17.98
N SER A 359 17.14 13.36 -18.46
CA SER A 359 16.90 14.23 -19.61
C SER A 359 17.57 15.61 -19.41
N THR A 360 17.94 16.27 -20.47
CA THR A 360 18.43 17.64 -20.47
C THR A 360 17.52 18.52 -21.32
N ILE A 361 17.50 19.80 -21.03
CA ILE A 361 16.70 20.76 -21.79
C ILE A 361 17.68 21.59 -22.61
N GLN A 362 17.44 21.69 -23.91
CA GLN A 362 18.21 22.48 -24.83
C GLN A 362 17.31 23.48 -25.55
N LEU A 363 17.82 24.71 -25.71
CA LEU A 363 17.18 25.70 -26.55
C LEU A 363 17.58 25.42 -28.01
N VAL A 364 16.60 24.98 -28.81
CA VAL A 364 16.79 24.66 -30.22
C VAL A 364 15.80 25.48 -31.04
N ASP A 365 16.30 26.33 -31.93
CA ASP A 365 15.51 27.22 -32.80
C ASP A 365 14.50 28.11 -32.03
N GLY A 366 14.88 28.59 -30.85
CA GLY A 366 14.04 29.43 -30.02
C GLY A 366 12.98 28.72 -29.21
N SER A 367 12.98 27.38 -29.23
CA SER A 367 12.06 26.52 -28.43
C SER A 367 12.87 25.59 -27.52
N TYR A 368 12.37 25.34 -26.32
CA TYR A 368 12.97 24.36 -25.44
C TYR A 368 12.61 22.94 -25.87
N LYS A 369 13.60 22.06 -25.96
CA LYS A 369 13.42 20.65 -26.31
C LYS A 369 14.05 19.75 -25.26
N VAL A 370 13.38 18.66 -24.94
CA VAL A 370 13.94 17.59 -24.12
C VAL A 370 14.88 16.74 -24.97
N VAL A 371 16.08 16.54 -24.45
CA VAL A 371 17.10 15.66 -25.04
C VAL A 371 17.38 14.56 -24.02
N LYS A 372 17.17 13.31 -24.45
CA LYS A 372 17.41 12.09 -23.66
C LYS A 372 18.85 11.62 -23.81
#